data_aa4eb9a9321854677f1c16916db9b123
#
_entry.id   aa4eb9a9321854677f1c16916db9b123
#
_cell.length_a   1.000
_cell.length_b   1.000
_cell.length_c   1.000
_cell.angle_alpha   90.00
_cell.angle_beta   90.00
_cell.angle_gamma   90.00
#
_symmetry.space_group_name_H-M   'P 1'
#
loop_
_entity.id
_entity.type
_entity.pdbx_description
1 polymer ?
#
loop_
_entity_poly.entity_id
_entity_poly.type
_entity_poly.pdbx_seq_one_letter_code
_entity_poly.pdbx_strand_id
1 'polypeptide(L)'
;SVMVDKFGSASAHKANVDLEYKRNIERYEFLRWGQKSFDNFRVVPPGTGICHQVNLEYLAKTIWSSSGFINNKKVELAYPDTVVGTDSHTTMINGLSVLGWGVGGIEAEAAMLGQPISMVVPEVIGFEIKGKIKEGITATDLVLTITEQLRKKGVVGKFVEFFGEGLKELSIPDRATISNMAPEYGATCGFFPIDEETIKFLKVSGRDEKGIQLVKKYAKLQGLWEDYKKNDRVYTDKMQLDLSQILPSLAGPKRPQDKIVLSKVSDEFLKSLKSEFSQKNISNLSKVKGENFEMDHGHVAIAAITSCTNTSNPSVMVGAGLLAKKAAKLGLKTKPWVKTSLAPGSKIVTDYLTKSGLQKYLDKLGFHLVGFGCTTCIGNSGPLDKNISDTIGKNNLIVSGVLSGNRNFEGRINPFVKANYLASPPLVVAYALA
;
A
#
# COMPACT_ATOMS: atom_id res chain seq x y z
N SER A 1 4.11 3.81 12.93
CA SER A 1 5.32 3.60 12.10
C SER A 1 6.56 3.93 12.89
N VAL A 2 7.63 3.20 12.67
CA VAL A 2 8.94 3.47 13.28
C VAL A 2 9.92 3.98 12.22
N MET A 3 10.91 4.78 12.63
CA MET A 3 12.02 5.16 11.76
C MET A 3 12.99 3.99 11.62
N VAL A 4 13.49 3.75 10.40
CA VAL A 4 14.40 2.64 10.08
C VAL A 4 15.85 3.09 10.32
N ASP A 5 16.22 3.25 11.58
CA ASP A 5 17.62 3.55 11.96
C ASP A 5 18.50 2.31 11.90
N LYS A 6 17.94 1.16 12.21
CA LYS A 6 18.63 -0.14 12.17
C LYS A 6 18.07 -0.99 11.05
N PHE A 7 18.96 -1.59 10.27
CA PHE A 7 18.64 -2.47 9.14
C PHE A 7 19.74 -3.52 8.96
N GLY A 8 19.59 -4.44 8.01
CA GLY A 8 20.60 -5.44 7.69
C GLY A 8 20.80 -6.54 8.74
N SER A 9 19.91 -6.68 9.72
CA SER A 9 19.99 -7.73 10.73
C SER A 9 18.62 -8.16 11.26
N ALA A 10 18.53 -9.37 11.81
CA ALA A 10 17.32 -9.92 12.42
C ALA A 10 16.86 -9.14 13.67
N SER A 11 17.74 -8.40 14.33
CA SER A 11 17.41 -7.58 15.51
C SER A 11 16.91 -6.17 15.16
N ALA A 12 16.90 -5.79 13.88
CA ALA A 12 16.57 -4.44 13.44
C ALA A 12 15.19 -3.99 13.90
N HIS A 13 14.16 -4.83 13.78
CA HIS A 13 12.80 -4.50 14.21
C HIS A 13 12.72 -4.11 15.69
N LYS A 14 13.28 -4.96 16.57
CA LYS A 14 13.27 -4.69 18.01
C LYS A 14 14.01 -3.39 18.33
N ALA A 15 15.20 -3.20 17.76
CA ALA A 15 16.00 -2.00 17.99
C ALA A 15 15.28 -0.72 17.52
N ASN A 16 14.59 -0.76 16.38
CA ASN A 16 13.82 0.38 15.89
C ASN A 16 12.63 0.69 16.78
N VAL A 17 11.90 -0.32 17.29
CA VAL A 17 10.79 -0.15 18.23
C VAL A 17 11.27 0.43 19.56
N ASP A 18 12.38 -0.07 20.11
CA ASP A 18 12.97 0.44 21.35
C ASP A 18 13.39 1.93 21.20
N LEU A 19 13.95 2.30 20.06
CA LEU A 19 14.27 3.70 19.74
C LEU A 19 13.02 4.57 19.59
N GLU A 20 11.96 4.06 18.97
CA GLU A 20 10.68 4.76 18.85
C GLU A 20 10.08 5.07 20.23
N TYR A 21 10.02 4.10 21.13
CA TYR A 21 9.55 4.31 22.49
C TYR A 21 10.39 5.34 23.24
N LYS A 22 11.72 5.24 23.14
CA LYS A 22 12.65 6.18 23.79
C LYS A 22 12.44 7.63 23.30
N ARG A 23 12.23 7.81 22.00
CA ARG A 23 12.06 9.15 21.38
C ARG A 23 10.71 9.77 21.66
N ASN A 24 9.68 8.98 21.83
CA ASN A 24 8.28 9.41 21.89
C ASN A 24 7.56 8.95 23.17
N ILE A 25 8.28 8.84 24.28
CA ILE A 25 7.73 8.32 25.54
C ILE A 25 6.48 9.09 25.99
N GLU A 26 6.50 10.41 25.94
CA GLU A 26 5.37 11.27 26.32
C GLU A 26 4.11 10.96 25.52
N ARG A 27 4.26 10.70 24.20
CA ARG A 27 3.13 10.28 23.34
C ARG A 27 2.50 8.99 23.84
N TYR A 28 3.31 8.00 24.20
CA TYR A 28 2.81 6.71 24.66
C TYR A 28 2.21 6.76 26.05
N GLU A 29 2.73 7.61 26.93
CA GLU A 29 2.14 7.89 28.23
C GLU A 29 0.77 8.56 28.07
N PHE A 30 0.64 9.55 27.20
CA PHE A 30 -0.63 10.20 26.87
C PHE A 30 -1.65 9.20 26.28
N LEU A 31 -1.25 8.37 25.31
CA LEU A 31 -2.12 7.35 24.75
C LEU A 31 -2.58 6.32 25.79
N ARG A 32 -1.70 5.94 26.72
CA ARG A 32 -2.03 5.05 27.83
C ARG A 32 -3.03 5.70 28.78
N TRP A 33 -2.86 6.99 29.07
CA TRP A 33 -3.84 7.76 29.84
C TRP A 33 -5.20 7.78 29.14
N GLY A 34 -5.25 8.11 27.83
CA GLY A 34 -6.49 8.12 27.06
C GLY A 34 -7.24 6.79 27.09
N GLN A 35 -6.50 5.67 26.91
CA GLN A 35 -7.09 4.32 26.97
C GLN A 35 -7.71 3.99 28.34
N LYS A 36 -7.24 4.61 29.42
CA LYS A 36 -7.79 4.45 30.77
C LYS A 36 -8.96 5.39 31.06
N SER A 37 -9.02 6.52 30.36
CA SER A 37 -9.96 7.62 30.63
C SER A 37 -11.21 7.58 29.75
N PHE A 38 -11.19 6.90 28.61
CA PHE A 38 -12.28 6.82 27.64
C PHE A 38 -12.75 5.39 27.42
N ASP A 39 -14.06 5.14 27.49
CA ASP A 39 -14.64 3.78 27.40
C ASP A 39 -14.40 3.10 26.04
N ASN A 40 -14.50 3.85 24.94
CA ASN A 40 -14.39 3.33 23.58
C ASN A 40 -13.05 3.65 22.89
N PHE A 41 -12.03 3.98 23.66
CA PHE A 41 -10.70 4.29 23.14
C PHE A 41 -9.77 3.08 23.29
N ARG A 42 -9.24 2.59 22.16
CA ARG A 42 -8.28 1.47 22.12
C ARG A 42 -7.02 1.86 21.37
N VAL A 43 -5.89 1.57 21.96
CA VAL A 43 -4.57 1.83 21.36
C VAL A 43 -3.98 0.53 20.86
N VAL A 44 -3.62 0.50 19.56
CA VAL A 44 -2.82 -0.57 18.97
C VAL A 44 -1.35 -0.10 19.00
N PRO A 45 -0.47 -0.77 19.79
CA PRO A 45 0.90 -0.33 19.98
C PRO A 45 1.75 -0.51 18.70
N PRO A 46 2.92 0.18 18.61
CA PRO A 46 3.90 -0.07 17.57
C PRO A 46 4.28 -1.55 17.45
N GLY A 47 4.58 -1.99 16.23
CA GLY A 47 4.94 -3.38 15.97
C GLY A 47 3.77 -4.35 15.77
N THR A 48 2.52 -3.84 15.65
CA THR A 48 1.34 -4.68 15.34
C THR A 48 0.95 -4.61 13.86
N GLY A 49 0.86 -3.42 13.31
CA GLY A 49 0.46 -3.17 11.93
C GLY A 49 -0.10 -1.77 11.74
N ILE A 50 -0.42 -1.43 10.50
CA ILE A 50 -1.07 -0.17 10.16
C ILE A 50 -2.59 -0.28 10.29
N CYS A 51 -3.26 0.80 10.72
CA CYS A 51 -4.68 0.81 11.09
C CYS A 51 -5.60 0.25 9.99
N HIS A 52 -5.47 0.67 8.75
CA HIS A 52 -6.35 0.25 7.66
C HIS A 52 -6.12 -1.21 7.21
N GLN A 53 -4.90 -1.76 7.33
CA GLN A 53 -4.67 -3.18 7.08
C GLN A 53 -5.21 -4.03 8.24
N VAL A 54 -4.99 -3.62 9.49
CA VAL A 54 -5.59 -4.27 10.67
C VAL A 54 -7.12 -4.21 10.59
N ASN A 55 -7.69 -3.10 10.10
CA ASN A 55 -9.13 -2.99 9.89
C ASN A 55 -9.62 -3.99 8.84
N LEU A 56 -8.96 -4.07 7.68
CA LEU A 56 -9.29 -5.04 6.62
C LEU A 56 -9.24 -6.48 7.14
N GLU A 57 -8.18 -6.84 7.86
CA GLU A 57 -7.90 -8.21 8.28
C GLU A 57 -8.76 -8.67 9.47
N TYR A 58 -9.11 -7.76 10.41
CA TYR A 58 -9.67 -8.14 11.70
C TYR A 58 -10.97 -7.42 12.11
N LEU A 59 -11.12 -6.11 11.79
CA LEU A 59 -12.14 -5.29 12.45
C LEU A 59 -13.40 -5.09 11.61
N ALA A 60 -13.26 -4.80 10.31
CA ALA A 60 -14.37 -4.51 9.43
C ALA A 60 -15.32 -5.70 9.29
N LYS A 61 -16.62 -5.41 9.31
CA LYS A 61 -17.69 -6.42 9.26
C LYS A 61 -18.45 -6.44 7.94
N THR A 62 -18.28 -5.43 7.09
CA THR A 62 -19.05 -5.19 5.87
C THR A 62 -20.51 -4.81 6.17
N ILE A 63 -21.20 -5.59 6.97
CA ILE A 63 -22.54 -5.28 7.50
C ILE A 63 -22.53 -5.45 9.02
N TRP A 64 -22.96 -4.41 9.71
CA TRP A 64 -23.16 -4.41 11.15
C TRP A 64 -24.56 -4.85 11.53
N SER A 65 -24.70 -5.35 12.75
CA SER A 65 -25.99 -5.49 13.42
C SER A 65 -25.93 -4.91 14.83
N SER A 66 -26.99 -4.26 15.23
CA SER A 66 -27.16 -3.74 16.60
C SER A 66 -28.63 -3.78 17.03
N SER A 67 -28.86 -3.89 18.34
CA SER A 67 -30.21 -3.74 18.86
C SER A 67 -30.65 -2.28 18.78
N GLY A 68 -31.86 -2.05 18.30
CA GLY A 68 -32.48 -0.73 18.21
C GLY A 68 -33.97 -0.80 18.53
N PHE A 69 -34.69 0.31 18.35
CA PHE A 69 -36.12 0.40 18.53
C PHE A 69 -36.80 0.95 17.29
N ILE A 70 -37.84 0.28 16.83
CA ILE A 70 -38.79 0.77 15.82
C ILE A 70 -40.18 0.72 16.41
N ASN A 71 -40.88 1.88 16.44
CA ASN A 71 -42.23 2.00 17.06
C ASN A 71 -42.27 1.41 18.47
N ASN A 72 -41.29 1.75 19.32
CA ASN A 72 -41.12 1.26 20.70
C ASN A 72 -40.94 -0.28 20.84
N LYS A 73 -40.71 -1.01 19.74
CA LYS A 73 -40.38 -2.44 19.80
C LYS A 73 -38.89 -2.62 19.59
N LYS A 74 -38.26 -3.38 20.48
CA LYS A 74 -36.83 -3.76 20.32
C LYS A 74 -36.68 -4.66 19.09
N VAL A 75 -35.79 -4.27 18.17
CA VAL A 75 -35.49 -4.99 16.94
C VAL A 75 -33.99 -5.08 16.73
N GLU A 76 -33.54 -6.08 15.96
CA GLU A 76 -32.17 -6.11 15.43
C GLU A 76 -32.14 -5.33 14.11
N LEU A 77 -31.30 -4.31 14.09
CA LEU A 77 -31.05 -3.48 12.90
C LEU A 77 -29.78 -3.99 12.19
N ALA A 78 -29.84 -4.08 10.87
CA ALA A 78 -28.68 -4.35 10.05
C ALA A 78 -28.39 -3.15 9.14
N TYR A 79 -27.11 -2.75 9.01
CA TYR A 79 -26.69 -1.60 8.23
C TYR A 79 -25.26 -1.77 7.72
N PRO A 80 -24.88 -1.10 6.59
CA PRO A 80 -23.54 -1.15 6.05
C PRO A 80 -22.50 -0.59 7.02
N ASP A 81 -21.32 -1.22 7.03
CA ASP A 81 -20.15 -0.70 7.72
C ASP A 81 -19.58 0.51 6.98
N THR A 82 -19.17 1.53 7.73
CA THR A 82 -18.50 2.73 7.21
C THR A 82 -17.35 3.10 8.12
N VAL A 83 -16.31 3.72 7.56
CA VAL A 83 -15.16 4.15 8.35
C VAL A 83 -14.59 5.47 7.84
N VAL A 84 -14.25 6.34 8.76
CA VAL A 84 -13.43 7.52 8.50
C VAL A 84 -12.15 7.46 9.32
N GLY A 85 -11.06 7.98 8.80
CA GLY A 85 -9.79 8.00 9.49
C GLY A 85 -8.92 9.16 9.05
N THR A 86 -8.02 9.59 9.92
CA THR A 86 -7.05 10.65 9.61
C THR A 86 -5.92 10.19 8.68
N ASP A 87 -5.86 8.90 8.35
CA ASP A 87 -4.96 8.37 7.33
C ASP A 87 -5.64 8.42 5.96
N SER A 88 -4.99 9.01 4.96
CA SER A 88 -5.53 9.11 3.60
C SER A 88 -5.79 7.73 2.96
N HIS A 89 -5.08 6.67 3.39
CA HIS A 89 -5.25 5.31 2.90
C HIS A 89 -6.30 4.48 3.67
N THR A 90 -7.13 5.13 4.50
CA THR A 90 -8.37 4.56 5.04
C THR A 90 -9.26 4.00 3.92
N THR A 91 -9.14 4.54 2.71
CA THR A 91 -9.79 4.06 1.49
C THR A 91 -9.50 2.60 1.13
N MET A 92 -8.48 1.97 1.69
CA MET A 92 -8.16 0.55 1.48
C MET A 92 -9.36 -0.37 1.75
N ILE A 93 -10.19 -0.01 2.71
CA ILE A 93 -11.33 -0.82 3.15
C ILE A 93 -12.45 -0.91 2.09
N ASN A 94 -12.46 0.00 1.11
CA ASN A 94 -13.44 -0.06 0.02
C ASN A 94 -13.27 -1.32 -0.84
N GLY A 95 -12.09 -1.96 -0.81
CA GLY A 95 -11.87 -3.27 -1.43
C GLY A 95 -12.69 -4.40 -0.78
N LEU A 96 -13.12 -4.23 0.47
CA LEU A 96 -14.04 -5.13 1.20
C LEU A 96 -15.49 -4.63 1.15
N SER A 97 -15.82 -3.71 0.26
CA SER A 97 -17.15 -3.13 0.13
C SER A 97 -17.63 -2.36 1.38
N VAL A 98 -16.71 -1.82 2.15
CA VAL A 98 -16.97 -0.90 3.26
C VAL A 98 -16.66 0.51 2.78
N LEU A 99 -17.62 1.43 2.90
CA LEU A 99 -17.40 2.81 2.48
C LEU A 99 -16.47 3.52 3.49
N GLY A 100 -15.25 3.84 3.03
CA GLY A 100 -14.23 4.45 3.85
C GLY A 100 -13.40 5.49 3.12
N TRP A 101 -13.05 6.59 3.80
CA TRP A 101 -12.18 7.63 3.26
C TRP A 101 -11.39 8.36 4.34
N GLY A 102 -10.35 9.06 3.90
CA GLY A 102 -9.53 9.91 4.77
C GLY A 102 -10.21 11.24 5.07
N VAL A 103 -10.15 11.68 6.31
CA VAL A 103 -10.69 12.97 6.79
C VAL A 103 -9.61 13.77 7.52
N GLY A 104 -9.82 15.06 7.71
CA GLY A 104 -8.99 15.89 8.58
C GLY A 104 -9.21 15.58 10.07
N GLY A 105 -8.36 16.14 10.93
CA GLY A 105 -8.46 15.95 12.38
C GLY A 105 -9.80 16.44 12.94
N ILE A 106 -10.29 17.58 12.48
CA ILE A 106 -11.56 18.17 12.95
C ILE A 106 -12.75 17.27 12.61
N GLU A 107 -12.81 16.71 11.41
CA GLU A 107 -13.89 15.79 11.04
C GLU A 107 -13.79 14.47 11.83
N ALA A 108 -12.59 13.99 12.12
CA ALA A 108 -12.39 12.82 12.96
C ALA A 108 -12.87 13.06 14.40
N GLU A 109 -12.55 14.24 14.97
CA GLU A 109 -13.04 14.66 16.29
C GLU A 109 -14.58 14.77 16.32
N ALA A 110 -15.18 15.38 15.29
CA ALA A 110 -16.63 15.47 15.15
C ALA A 110 -17.29 14.07 15.15
N ALA A 111 -16.72 13.13 14.38
CA ALA A 111 -17.19 11.75 14.32
C ALA A 111 -17.08 11.05 15.69
N MET A 112 -15.97 11.23 16.42
CA MET A 112 -15.79 10.67 17.77
C MET A 112 -16.77 11.25 18.79
N LEU A 113 -17.18 12.51 18.63
CA LEU A 113 -18.18 13.18 19.46
C LEU A 113 -19.63 12.86 19.05
N GLY A 114 -19.82 12.01 18.02
CA GLY A 114 -21.15 11.66 17.51
C GLY A 114 -21.82 12.75 16.68
N GLN A 115 -21.05 13.73 16.20
CA GLN A 115 -21.56 14.77 15.30
C GLN A 115 -21.65 14.25 13.87
N PRO A 116 -22.69 14.62 13.08
CA PRO A 116 -22.80 14.21 11.70
C PRO A 116 -21.73 14.90 10.84
N ILE A 117 -21.14 14.14 9.91
CA ILE A 117 -20.29 14.69 8.86
C ILE A 117 -21.13 14.92 7.63
N SER A 118 -21.25 16.17 7.21
CA SER A 118 -21.98 16.54 5.99
C SER A 118 -21.10 16.32 4.77
N MET A 119 -21.68 15.70 3.73
CA MET A 119 -21.03 15.50 2.44
C MET A 119 -22.00 15.92 1.33
N VAL A 120 -21.51 16.67 0.35
CA VAL A 120 -22.24 16.88 -0.90
C VAL A 120 -22.32 15.56 -1.63
N VAL A 121 -23.48 15.22 -2.20
CA VAL A 121 -23.64 14.00 -3.01
C VAL A 121 -22.58 14.01 -4.13
N PRO A 122 -21.64 13.04 -4.14
CA PRO A 122 -20.53 13.06 -5.07
C PRO A 122 -20.95 12.63 -6.48
N GLU A 123 -20.23 13.12 -7.47
CA GLU A 123 -20.23 12.48 -8.79
C GLU A 123 -19.58 11.09 -8.68
N VAL A 124 -20.16 10.11 -9.39
CA VAL A 124 -19.64 8.73 -9.41
C VAL A 124 -19.18 8.38 -10.81
N ILE A 125 -17.91 8.01 -10.91
CA ILE A 125 -17.29 7.48 -12.12
C ILE A 125 -17.34 5.97 -12.09
N GLY A 126 -18.08 5.37 -13.01
CA GLY A 126 -18.08 3.92 -13.19
C GLY A 126 -16.81 3.47 -13.93
N PHE A 127 -16.03 2.59 -13.32
CA PHE A 127 -14.82 2.03 -13.92
C PHE A 127 -15.02 0.54 -14.22
N GLU A 128 -15.26 0.23 -15.50
CA GLU A 128 -15.52 -1.13 -15.94
C GLU A 128 -14.22 -1.91 -16.13
N ILE A 129 -14.12 -3.07 -15.47
CA ILE A 129 -12.99 -4.00 -15.60
C ILE A 129 -13.43 -5.20 -16.43
N LYS A 130 -12.68 -5.46 -17.52
CA LYS A 130 -12.94 -6.55 -18.47
C LYS A 130 -11.72 -7.45 -18.65
N GLY A 131 -11.93 -8.59 -19.25
CA GLY A 131 -10.86 -9.51 -19.64
C GLY A 131 -10.23 -10.24 -18.46
N LYS A 132 -9.06 -10.82 -18.68
CA LYS A 132 -8.32 -11.64 -17.71
C LYS A 132 -6.88 -11.15 -17.57
N ILE A 133 -6.34 -11.26 -16.36
CA ILE A 133 -4.95 -10.95 -16.05
C ILE A 133 -4.04 -11.98 -16.74
N LYS A 134 -3.02 -11.52 -17.45
CA LYS A 134 -1.98 -12.37 -18.02
C LYS A 134 -1.01 -12.86 -16.96
N GLU A 135 -0.42 -14.03 -17.21
CA GLU A 135 0.67 -14.53 -16.35
C GLU A 135 1.82 -13.52 -16.26
N GLY A 136 2.37 -13.35 -15.06
CA GLY A 136 3.46 -12.40 -14.78
C GLY A 136 3.00 -10.98 -14.45
N ILE A 137 1.72 -10.65 -14.61
CA ILE A 137 1.15 -9.36 -14.19
C ILE A 137 0.75 -9.41 -12.73
N THR A 138 1.08 -8.36 -12.00
CA THR A 138 0.79 -8.23 -10.56
C THR A 138 -0.31 -7.20 -10.29
N ALA A 139 -0.90 -7.24 -9.09
CA ALA A 139 -1.83 -6.21 -8.61
C ALA A 139 -1.19 -4.81 -8.66
N THR A 140 0.12 -4.71 -8.51
CA THR A 140 0.87 -3.44 -8.62
C THR A 140 0.78 -2.87 -10.04
N ASP A 141 1.00 -3.70 -11.06
CA ASP A 141 0.91 -3.27 -12.46
C ASP A 141 -0.50 -2.77 -12.79
N LEU A 142 -1.50 -3.46 -12.28
CA LEU A 142 -2.91 -3.08 -12.42
C LEU A 142 -3.19 -1.73 -11.74
N VAL A 143 -2.82 -1.56 -10.46
CA VAL A 143 -3.13 -0.32 -9.74
C VAL A 143 -2.38 0.88 -10.29
N LEU A 144 -1.14 0.71 -10.77
CA LEU A 144 -0.40 1.79 -11.43
C LEU A 144 -1.07 2.20 -12.76
N THR A 145 -1.62 1.24 -13.51
CA THR A 145 -2.36 1.51 -14.74
C THR A 145 -3.67 2.27 -14.44
N ILE A 146 -4.42 1.85 -13.43
CA ILE A 146 -5.64 2.53 -12.98
C ILE A 146 -5.32 3.94 -12.50
N THR A 147 -4.23 4.10 -11.72
CA THR A 147 -3.79 5.40 -11.19
C THR A 147 -3.47 6.39 -12.33
N GLU A 148 -2.74 5.95 -13.34
CA GLU A 148 -2.45 6.76 -14.53
C GLU A 148 -3.74 7.19 -15.24
N GLN A 149 -4.64 6.25 -15.53
CA GLN A 149 -5.88 6.51 -16.27
C GLN A 149 -6.83 7.46 -15.52
N LEU A 150 -7.07 7.20 -14.24
CA LEU A 150 -7.96 8.03 -13.42
C LEU A 150 -7.37 9.41 -13.17
N ARG A 151 -6.05 9.52 -13.02
CA ARG A 151 -5.38 10.82 -12.89
C ARG A 151 -5.53 11.66 -14.17
N LYS A 152 -5.38 11.03 -15.34
CA LYS A 152 -5.64 11.68 -16.64
C LYS A 152 -7.09 12.09 -16.81
N LYS A 153 -8.05 11.28 -16.32
CA LYS A 153 -9.49 11.59 -16.37
C LYS A 153 -9.86 12.77 -15.46
N GLY A 154 -9.17 12.99 -14.35
CA GLY A 154 -9.48 14.06 -13.41
C GLY A 154 -10.67 13.71 -12.52
N VAL A 155 -10.44 12.85 -11.53
CA VAL A 155 -11.48 12.34 -10.60
C VAL A 155 -11.41 12.97 -9.21
N VAL A 156 -10.78 14.13 -9.07
CA VAL A 156 -10.65 14.82 -7.79
C VAL A 156 -12.02 15.16 -7.21
N GLY A 157 -12.26 14.76 -5.96
CA GLY A 157 -13.53 14.97 -5.26
C GLY A 157 -14.66 14.03 -5.70
N LYS A 158 -14.41 13.12 -6.63
CA LYS A 158 -15.39 12.14 -7.11
C LYS A 158 -15.21 10.79 -6.43
N PHE A 159 -16.25 9.97 -6.50
CA PHE A 159 -16.19 8.55 -6.18
C PHE A 159 -15.89 7.76 -7.46
N VAL A 160 -15.11 6.70 -7.33
CA VAL A 160 -14.93 5.72 -8.41
C VAL A 160 -15.54 4.40 -7.95
N GLU A 161 -16.46 3.86 -8.73
CA GLU A 161 -17.04 2.55 -8.48
C GLU A 161 -16.57 1.55 -9.54
N PHE A 162 -15.90 0.50 -9.10
CA PHE A 162 -15.41 -0.56 -9.96
C PHE A 162 -16.49 -1.60 -10.21
N PHE A 163 -16.68 -1.99 -11.46
CA PHE A 163 -17.67 -2.98 -11.87
C PHE A 163 -17.20 -3.79 -13.09
N GLY A 164 -17.96 -4.77 -13.51
CA GLY A 164 -17.71 -5.56 -14.71
C GLY A 164 -17.17 -6.97 -14.43
N GLU A 165 -17.19 -7.81 -15.46
CA GLU A 165 -16.86 -9.25 -15.33
C GLU A 165 -15.41 -9.51 -14.90
N GLY A 166 -14.48 -8.61 -15.23
CA GLY A 166 -13.08 -8.73 -14.85
C GLY A 166 -12.85 -8.66 -13.33
N LEU A 167 -13.84 -8.20 -12.53
CA LEU A 167 -13.75 -8.24 -11.07
C LEU A 167 -13.62 -9.65 -10.50
N LYS A 168 -14.08 -10.69 -11.23
CA LYS A 168 -13.93 -12.10 -10.84
C LYS A 168 -12.46 -12.56 -10.80
N GLU A 169 -11.59 -11.88 -11.53
CA GLU A 169 -10.15 -12.13 -11.55
C GLU A 169 -9.41 -11.47 -10.35
N LEU A 170 -10.10 -10.59 -9.60
CA LEU A 170 -9.52 -9.79 -8.53
C LEU A 170 -9.95 -10.30 -7.16
N SER A 171 -8.99 -10.82 -6.42
CA SER A 171 -9.17 -11.14 -5.00
C SER A 171 -9.41 -9.88 -4.17
N ILE A 172 -9.92 -10.01 -2.94
CA ILE A 172 -10.08 -8.84 -2.04
C ILE A 172 -8.75 -8.13 -1.78
N PRO A 173 -7.60 -8.80 -1.59
CA PRO A 173 -6.31 -8.10 -1.53
C PRO A 173 -5.96 -7.29 -2.77
N ASP A 174 -6.30 -7.74 -3.98
CA ASP A 174 -6.10 -6.96 -5.22
C ASP A 174 -6.98 -5.71 -5.22
N ARG A 175 -8.27 -5.85 -4.88
CA ARG A 175 -9.22 -4.74 -4.75
C ARG A 175 -8.78 -3.75 -3.68
N ALA A 176 -8.31 -4.23 -2.54
CA ALA A 176 -7.79 -3.41 -1.46
C ALA A 176 -6.55 -2.61 -1.89
N THR A 177 -5.67 -3.20 -2.71
CA THR A 177 -4.52 -2.51 -3.32
C THR A 177 -4.98 -1.33 -4.19
N ILE A 178 -6.00 -1.54 -5.02
CA ILE A 178 -6.58 -0.50 -5.88
C ILE A 178 -7.25 0.59 -5.04
N SER A 179 -8.09 0.21 -4.09
CA SER A 179 -8.81 1.14 -3.20
C SER A 179 -7.85 1.96 -2.34
N ASN A 180 -6.74 1.36 -1.89
CA ASN A 180 -5.72 2.03 -1.09
C ASN A 180 -5.12 3.24 -1.82
N MET A 181 -4.93 3.16 -3.13
CA MET A 181 -4.36 4.24 -3.93
C MET A 181 -5.39 5.29 -4.42
N ALA A 182 -6.60 5.34 -3.85
CA ALA A 182 -7.58 6.38 -4.19
C ALA A 182 -7.02 7.80 -4.05
N PRO A 183 -6.27 8.16 -2.99
CA PRO A 183 -5.64 9.47 -2.90
C PRO A 183 -4.63 9.74 -4.03
N GLU A 184 -3.90 8.74 -4.49
CA GLU A 184 -2.89 8.86 -5.53
C GLU A 184 -3.52 9.10 -6.91
N TYR A 185 -4.63 8.44 -7.24
CA TYR A 185 -5.38 8.78 -8.46
C TYR A 185 -6.35 9.95 -8.28
N GLY A 186 -6.53 10.46 -7.06
CA GLY A 186 -7.22 11.71 -6.76
C GLY A 186 -8.70 11.58 -6.42
N ALA A 187 -9.26 10.37 -6.34
CA ALA A 187 -10.65 10.16 -5.94
C ALA A 187 -10.82 10.20 -4.41
N THR A 188 -12.02 10.49 -3.95
CA THR A 188 -12.37 10.39 -2.53
C THR A 188 -12.31 8.94 -2.07
N CYS A 189 -12.81 8.01 -2.87
CA CYS A 189 -12.70 6.57 -2.66
C CYS A 189 -12.74 5.80 -3.99
N GLY A 190 -12.29 4.54 -3.96
CA GLY A 190 -12.43 3.57 -5.05
C GLY A 190 -13.14 2.33 -4.53
N PHE A 191 -14.43 2.24 -4.78
CA PHE A 191 -15.35 1.31 -4.15
C PHE A 191 -15.56 0.05 -4.99
N PHE A 192 -15.62 -1.11 -4.33
CA PHE A 192 -15.90 -2.41 -4.92
C PHE A 192 -17.22 -2.98 -4.39
N PRO A 193 -17.96 -3.75 -5.20
CA PRO A 193 -19.22 -4.36 -4.79
C PRO A 193 -19.01 -5.57 -3.87
N ILE A 194 -20.09 -5.98 -3.19
CA ILE A 194 -20.14 -7.23 -2.42
C ILE A 194 -20.43 -8.40 -3.38
N ASP A 195 -19.59 -9.43 -3.36
CA ASP A 195 -19.74 -10.65 -4.18
C ASP A 195 -19.21 -11.90 -3.47
N GLU A 196 -19.07 -13.02 -4.20
CA GLU A 196 -18.55 -14.28 -3.63
C GLU A 196 -17.07 -14.15 -3.17
N GLU A 197 -16.24 -13.29 -3.78
CA GLU A 197 -14.87 -13.03 -3.30
C GLU A 197 -14.89 -12.33 -1.94
N THR A 198 -15.85 -11.42 -1.69
CA THR A 198 -16.06 -10.83 -0.36
C THR A 198 -16.37 -11.91 0.67
N ILE A 199 -17.29 -12.83 0.36
CA ILE A 199 -17.66 -13.95 1.25
C ILE A 199 -16.46 -14.86 1.54
N LYS A 200 -15.70 -15.21 0.50
CA LYS A 200 -14.49 -16.02 0.61
C LYS A 200 -13.44 -15.37 1.51
N PHE A 201 -13.19 -14.08 1.34
CA PHE A 201 -12.25 -13.36 2.17
C PHE A 201 -12.69 -13.29 3.64
N LEU A 202 -13.97 -13.03 3.92
CA LEU A 202 -14.50 -13.01 5.28
C LEU A 202 -14.32 -14.38 5.97
N LYS A 203 -14.51 -15.49 5.25
CA LYS A 203 -14.24 -16.85 5.77
C LYS A 203 -12.77 -17.07 6.09
N VAL A 204 -11.88 -16.77 5.13
CA VAL A 204 -10.43 -16.97 5.29
C VAL A 204 -9.85 -16.09 6.40
N SER A 205 -10.38 -14.88 6.58
CA SER A 205 -9.98 -13.96 7.63
C SER A 205 -10.64 -14.24 9.00
N GLY A 206 -11.38 -15.34 9.13
CA GLY A 206 -11.90 -15.84 10.41
C GLY A 206 -13.13 -15.10 10.94
N ARG A 207 -13.92 -14.44 10.07
CA ARG A 207 -15.23 -13.90 10.46
C ARG A 207 -16.19 -15.04 10.75
N ASP A 208 -17.10 -14.82 11.72
CA ASP A 208 -18.07 -15.81 12.12
C ASP A 208 -19.12 -16.09 11.03
N GLU A 209 -19.59 -17.32 10.94
CA GLU A 209 -20.52 -17.74 9.89
C GLU A 209 -21.85 -16.97 9.94
N LYS A 210 -22.35 -16.61 11.13
CA LYS A 210 -23.58 -15.83 11.28
C LYS A 210 -23.44 -14.44 10.65
N GLY A 211 -22.31 -13.77 10.91
CA GLY A 211 -21.97 -12.49 10.28
C GLY A 211 -21.87 -12.60 8.76
N ILE A 212 -21.21 -13.66 8.26
CA ILE A 212 -21.07 -13.90 6.81
C ILE A 212 -22.44 -14.10 6.16
N GLN A 213 -23.34 -14.87 6.76
CA GLN A 213 -24.70 -15.06 6.25
C GLN A 213 -25.51 -13.76 6.30
N LEU A 214 -25.32 -12.92 7.33
CA LEU A 214 -25.93 -11.60 7.39
C LEU A 214 -25.47 -10.74 6.19
N VAL A 215 -24.17 -10.65 5.91
CA VAL A 215 -23.62 -9.92 4.77
C VAL A 215 -24.26 -10.38 3.46
N LYS A 216 -24.29 -11.69 3.21
CA LYS A 216 -24.86 -12.25 1.98
C LYS A 216 -26.34 -11.95 1.82
N LYS A 217 -27.12 -12.13 2.88
CA LYS A 217 -28.58 -11.87 2.87
C LYS A 217 -28.88 -10.38 2.71
N TYR A 218 -28.22 -9.54 3.49
CA TYR A 218 -28.43 -8.10 3.44
C TYR A 218 -28.09 -7.54 2.06
N ALA A 219 -26.92 -7.90 1.51
CA ALA A 219 -26.49 -7.42 0.21
C ALA A 219 -27.47 -7.80 -0.91
N LYS A 220 -28.02 -9.03 -0.90
CA LYS A 220 -29.03 -9.45 -1.86
C LYS A 220 -30.35 -8.71 -1.72
N LEU A 221 -30.83 -8.50 -0.50
CA LEU A 221 -32.07 -7.81 -0.23
C LEU A 221 -32.03 -6.33 -0.58
N GLN A 222 -30.87 -5.69 -0.36
CA GLN A 222 -30.68 -4.27 -0.63
C GLN A 222 -30.16 -3.95 -2.04
N GLY A 223 -29.97 -4.96 -2.90
CA GLY A 223 -29.46 -4.76 -4.27
C GLY A 223 -27.99 -4.38 -4.34
N LEU A 224 -27.21 -4.62 -3.24
CA LEU A 224 -25.77 -4.35 -3.17
C LEU A 224 -24.92 -5.54 -3.63
N TRP A 225 -25.55 -6.68 -3.94
CA TRP A 225 -24.88 -7.87 -4.43
C TRP A 225 -24.50 -7.73 -5.90
N GLU A 226 -23.24 -7.99 -6.25
CA GLU A 226 -22.80 -7.96 -7.64
C GLU A 226 -23.32 -9.18 -8.43
N ASP A 227 -24.06 -8.93 -9.48
CA ASP A 227 -24.61 -9.93 -10.39
C ASP A 227 -23.96 -9.84 -11.77
N TYR A 228 -22.80 -9.42 -11.97
CA TYR A 228 -22.05 -9.32 -13.24
C TYR A 228 -22.84 -9.36 -14.56
N LYS A 229 -24.07 -9.85 -14.53
CA LYS A 229 -25.00 -9.96 -15.67
C LYS A 229 -25.85 -8.72 -15.89
N LYS A 230 -26.06 -7.90 -14.85
CA LYS A 230 -26.82 -6.66 -14.91
C LYS A 230 -25.88 -5.49 -15.14
N ASN A 231 -26.10 -4.78 -16.23
CA ASN A 231 -25.37 -3.54 -16.54
C ASN A 231 -26.36 -2.38 -16.64
N ASP A 232 -27.22 -2.25 -15.62
CA ASP A 232 -28.26 -1.23 -15.52
C ASP A 232 -27.84 0.00 -14.68
N ARG A 233 -26.57 0.02 -14.23
CA ARG A 233 -26.03 1.11 -13.40
C ARG A 233 -25.85 2.39 -14.21
N VAL A 234 -26.32 3.49 -13.63
CA VAL A 234 -26.16 4.83 -14.18
C VAL A 234 -25.06 5.55 -13.39
N TYR A 235 -24.06 6.01 -14.09
CA TYR A 235 -22.94 6.77 -13.53
C TYR A 235 -22.89 8.15 -14.14
N THR A 236 -22.28 9.11 -13.46
CA THR A 236 -22.02 10.44 -14.02
C THR A 236 -21.16 10.35 -15.29
N ASP A 237 -20.17 9.45 -15.29
CA ASP A 237 -19.34 9.14 -16.44
C ASP A 237 -18.80 7.71 -16.32
N LYS A 238 -18.29 7.13 -17.41
CA LYS A 238 -17.77 5.76 -17.45
C LYS A 238 -16.37 5.69 -18.06
N MET A 239 -15.58 4.77 -17.56
CA MET A 239 -14.28 4.35 -18.08
C MET A 239 -14.22 2.83 -18.17
N GLN A 240 -13.26 2.30 -18.92
CA GLN A 240 -13.05 0.86 -19.00
C GLN A 240 -11.57 0.51 -19.08
N LEU A 241 -11.22 -0.67 -18.57
CA LEU A 241 -9.89 -1.26 -18.66
C LEU A 241 -10.02 -2.74 -18.98
N ASP A 242 -9.29 -3.19 -20.00
CA ASP A 242 -9.10 -4.60 -20.29
C ASP A 242 -7.84 -5.11 -19.59
N LEU A 243 -7.99 -6.05 -18.66
CA LEU A 243 -6.90 -6.64 -17.88
C LEU A 243 -5.83 -7.30 -18.78
N SER A 244 -6.20 -7.74 -19.97
CA SER A 244 -5.28 -8.36 -20.94
C SER A 244 -4.26 -7.37 -21.55
N GLN A 245 -4.51 -6.06 -21.43
CA GLN A 245 -3.64 -5.00 -21.97
C GLN A 245 -2.61 -4.50 -20.95
N ILE A 246 -2.66 -4.99 -19.72
CA ILE A 246 -1.73 -4.54 -18.68
C ILE A 246 -0.35 -5.11 -18.96
N LEU A 247 0.67 -4.28 -18.76
CA LEU A 247 2.08 -4.63 -18.90
C LEU A 247 2.81 -4.44 -17.58
N PRO A 248 3.88 -5.22 -17.31
CA PRO A 248 4.73 -5.01 -16.15
C PRO A 248 5.25 -3.56 -16.14
N SER A 249 5.12 -2.89 -15.01
CA SER A 249 5.32 -1.44 -14.93
C SER A 249 5.90 -1.01 -13.60
N LEU A 250 6.55 0.17 -13.61
CA LEU A 250 6.88 0.95 -12.43
C LEU A 250 6.20 2.32 -12.55
N ALA A 251 6.24 3.11 -11.48
CA ALA A 251 5.85 4.52 -11.54
C ALA A 251 6.93 5.41 -10.91
N GLY A 252 7.37 6.43 -11.62
CA GLY A 252 8.42 7.34 -11.20
C GLY A 252 8.95 8.18 -12.36
N PRO A 253 9.98 9.01 -12.11
CA PRO A 253 10.81 9.03 -10.89
C PRO A 253 10.24 9.86 -9.72
N LYS A 254 9.10 10.54 -9.87
CA LYS A 254 8.62 11.53 -8.88
C LYS A 254 7.19 11.34 -8.40
N ARG A 255 6.32 10.69 -9.17
CA ARG A 255 4.86 10.63 -8.88
C ARG A 255 4.28 9.24 -9.13
N PRO A 256 3.24 8.85 -8.37
CA PRO A 256 2.59 7.54 -8.53
C PRO A 256 1.89 7.32 -9.88
N GLN A 257 1.47 8.40 -10.54
CA GLN A 257 0.80 8.35 -11.83
C GLN A 257 1.75 8.34 -13.04
N ASP A 258 3.05 8.57 -12.83
CA ASP A 258 4.06 8.58 -13.88
C ASP A 258 4.47 7.14 -14.19
N LYS A 259 3.53 6.37 -14.79
CA LYS A 259 3.73 4.95 -15.10
C LYS A 259 4.69 4.78 -16.26
N ILE A 260 5.63 3.86 -16.10
CA ILE A 260 6.63 3.46 -17.10
C ILE A 260 6.55 1.94 -17.27
N VAL A 261 6.43 1.47 -18.51
CA VAL A 261 6.54 0.03 -18.81
C VAL A 261 7.95 -0.44 -18.49
N LEU A 262 8.08 -1.60 -17.84
CA LEU A 262 9.34 -2.13 -17.33
C LEU A 262 10.47 -2.15 -18.37
N SER A 263 10.18 -2.51 -19.61
CA SER A 263 11.16 -2.55 -20.70
C SER A 263 11.70 -1.18 -21.13
N LYS A 264 11.08 -0.07 -20.68
CA LYS A 264 11.48 1.31 -21.03
C LYS A 264 12.08 2.08 -19.86
N VAL A 265 12.21 1.47 -18.68
CA VAL A 265 12.65 2.18 -17.47
C VAL A 265 14.05 2.79 -17.64
N SER A 266 14.98 2.05 -18.24
CA SER A 266 16.35 2.54 -18.48
C SER A 266 16.35 3.79 -19.37
N ASP A 267 15.65 3.73 -20.51
CA ASP A 267 15.59 4.83 -21.49
C ASP A 267 14.92 6.07 -20.88
N GLU A 268 13.82 5.87 -20.14
CA GLU A 268 13.10 6.97 -19.51
C GLU A 268 13.93 7.59 -18.35
N PHE A 269 14.70 6.78 -17.61
CA PHE A 269 15.64 7.31 -16.61
C PHE A 269 16.71 8.18 -17.28
N LEU A 270 17.33 7.72 -18.37
CA LEU A 270 18.36 8.49 -19.10
C LEU A 270 17.81 9.81 -19.65
N LYS A 271 16.55 9.83 -20.11
CA LYS A 271 15.87 11.06 -20.52
C LYS A 271 15.66 11.99 -19.33
N SER A 272 15.19 11.46 -18.20
CA SER A 272 14.91 12.25 -16.99
C SER A 272 16.18 12.85 -16.38
N LEU A 273 17.34 12.20 -16.50
CA LEU A 273 18.63 12.77 -16.10
C LEU A 273 18.87 14.16 -16.72
N LYS A 274 18.56 14.33 -18.00
CA LYS A 274 18.71 15.60 -18.72
C LYS A 274 17.55 16.56 -18.44
N SER A 275 16.31 16.09 -18.61
CA SER A 275 15.12 16.95 -18.59
C SER A 275 14.69 17.37 -17.19
N GLU A 276 14.80 16.47 -16.21
CA GLU A 276 14.27 16.71 -14.86
C GLU A 276 15.36 17.00 -13.82
N PHE A 277 16.52 16.33 -13.98
CA PHE A 277 17.62 16.46 -13.01
C PHE A 277 18.77 17.35 -13.50
N SER A 278 18.66 17.91 -14.72
CA SER A 278 19.62 18.85 -15.32
C SER A 278 21.06 18.32 -15.34
N GLN A 279 21.23 16.99 -15.48
CA GLN A 279 22.55 16.36 -15.60
C GLN A 279 23.06 16.48 -17.03
N LYS A 280 24.32 16.94 -17.18
CA LYS A 280 24.99 17.03 -18.48
C LYS A 280 25.47 15.67 -18.98
N ASN A 281 25.96 14.84 -18.07
CA ASN A 281 26.50 13.53 -18.37
C ASN A 281 25.52 12.44 -17.94
N ILE A 282 25.47 11.35 -18.68
CA ILE A 282 24.66 10.16 -18.37
C ILE A 282 25.31 9.24 -17.34
N SER A 283 26.61 9.40 -17.12
CA SER A 283 27.42 8.67 -16.13
C SER A 283 28.35 9.64 -15.39
N ASN A 284 28.51 9.42 -14.10
CA ASN A 284 29.44 10.14 -13.22
C ASN A 284 29.98 9.18 -12.17
N LEU A 285 30.74 8.17 -12.66
CA LEU A 285 31.29 7.10 -11.81
C LEU A 285 32.18 7.69 -10.71
N SER A 286 31.80 7.47 -9.47
CA SER A 286 32.37 8.12 -8.29
C SER A 286 32.77 7.10 -7.23
N LYS A 287 34.06 7.08 -6.87
CA LYS A 287 34.58 6.18 -5.85
C LYS A 287 34.04 6.53 -4.46
N VAL A 288 33.55 5.54 -3.73
CA VAL A 288 33.08 5.71 -2.35
C VAL A 288 34.27 5.60 -1.39
N LYS A 289 34.47 6.62 -0.57
CA LYS A 289 35.63 6.68 0.35
C LYS A 289 35.58 5.52 1.36
N GLY A 290 36.66 4.76 1.42
CA GLY A 290 36.80 3.63 2.35
C GLY A 290 36.14 2.33 1.88
N GLU A 291 35.57 2.31 0.67
CA GLU A 291 34.89 1.16 0.09
C GLU A 291 35.57 0.68 -1.20
N ASN A 292 35.30 -0.57 -1.56
CA ASN A 292 35.84 -1.19 -2.79
C ASN A 292 34.88 -1.11 -3.98
N PHE A 293 33.98 -0.12 -3.98
CA PHE A 293 33.01 0.06 -5.06
C PHE A 293 32.86 1.55 -5.44
N GLU A 294 32.28 1.74 -6.59
CA GLU A 294 31.95 3.05 -7.13
C GLU A 294 30.44 3.19 -7.30
N MET A 295 29.94 4.40 -7.26
CA MET A 295 28.53 4.73 -7.51
C MET A 295 28.37 5.62 -8.74
N ASP A 296 27.24 5.47 -9.42
CA ASP A 296 26.90 6.24 -10.59
C ASP A 296 25.43 6.69 -10.56
N HIS A 297 25.04 7.51 -11.53
CA HIS A 297 23.64 7.82 -11.77
C HIS A 297 22.82 6.53 -11.99
N GLY A 298 21.61 6.49 -11.44
CA GLY A 298 20.70 5.35 -11.56
C GLY A 298 20.93 4.23 -10.56
N HIS A 299 22.09 4.16 -9.88
CA HIS A 299 22.30 3.15 -8.87
C HIS A 299 21.21 3.18 -7.80
N VAL A 300 20.67 2.02 -7.46
CA VAL A 300 19.64 1.87 -6.43
C VAL A 300 20.30 2.00 -5.06
N ALA A 301 20.00 3.08 -4.34
CA ALA A 301 20.51 3.30 -2.99
C ALA A 301 19.54 2.78 -1.90
N ILE A 302 18.25 2.72 -2.21
CA ILE A 302 17.21 2.19 -1.31
C ILE A 302 16.33 1.20 -2.07
N ALA A 303 16.17 0.00 -1.52
CA ALA A 303 15.20 -0.99 -1.98
C ALA A 303 14.31 -1.41 -0.80
N ALA A 304 13.05 -1.01 -0.81
CA ALA A 304 12.17 -1.19 0.33
C ALA A 304 10.87 -1.92 -0.03
N ILE A 305 10.67 -3.11 0.55
CA ILE A 305 9.34 -3.73 0.59
C ILE A 305 8.61 -3.11 1.77
N THR A 306 7.69 -2.19 1.48
CA THR A 306 7.10 -1.30 2.51
C THR A 306 5.63 -1.03 2.24
N SER A 307 4.92 -0.51 3.26
CA SER A 307 3.55 -0.03 3.17
C SER A 307 2.49 -1.12 3.09
N CYS A 308 1.25 -0.70 3.32
CA CYS A 308 0.06 -1.53 3.26
C CYS A 308 -0.41 -1.86 1.83
N THR A 309 -0.09 -1.01 0.84
CA THR A 309 -0.62 -1.13 -0.52
C THR A 309 -0.34 -2.50 -1.13
N ASN A 310 0.91 -2.86 -1.29
CA ASN A 310 1.31 -4.12 -1.90
C ASN A 310 1.49 -5.25 -0.88
N THR A 311 1.91 -4.93 0.36
CA THR A 311 2.18 -5.96 1.37
C THR A 311 0.92 -6.60 1.95
N SER A 312 -0.25 -6.00 1.76
CA SER A 312 -1.54 -6.62 2.08
C SER A 312 -1.93 -7.76 1.13
N ASN A 313 -1.23 -7.87 0.00
CA ASN A 313 -1.49 -8.89 -1.01
C ASN A 313 -0.51 -10.06 -0.88
N PRO A 314 -0.97 -11.24 -0.39
CA PRO A 314 -0.10 -12.40 -0.20
C PRO A 314 0.55 -12.89 -1.50
N SER A 315 -0.12 -12.74 -2.64
CA SER A 315 0.38 -13.21 -3.94
C SER A 315 1.70 -12.54 -4.31
N VAL A 316 1.77 -11.21 -4.26
CA VAL A 316 2.99 -10.47 -4.59
C VAL A 316 4.09 -10.64 -3.54
N MET A 317 3.72 -10.82 -2.26
CA MET A 317 4.69 -11.06 -1.19
C MET A 317 5.32 -12.44 -1.27
N VAL A 318 4.53 -13.46 -1.56
CA VAL A 318 5.04 -14.82 -1.84
C VAL A 318 5.90 -14.81 -3.10
N GLY A 319 5.48 -14.09 -4.14
CA GLY A 319 6.28 -13.87 -5.36
C GLY A 319 7.65 -13.28 -5.07
N ALA A 320 7.74 -12.25 -4.22
CA ALA A 320 9.01 -11.67 -3.78
C ALA A 320 9.87 -12.68 -3.02
N GLY A 321 9.27 -13.45 -2.11
CA GLY A 321 9.96 -14.51 -1.36
C GLY A 321 10.48 -15.64 -2.26
N LEU A 322 9.73 -16.04 -3.28
CA LEU A 322 10.14 -17.06 -4.27
C LEU A 322 11.29 -16.55 -5.15
N LEU A 323 11.25 -15.28 -5.57
CA LEU A 323 12.36 -14.66 -6.29
C LEU A 323 13.62 -14.61 -5.42
N ALA A 324 13.49 -14.15 -4.18
CA ALA A 324 14.60 -14.15 -3.22
C ALA A 324 15.18 -15.55 -3.01
N LYS A 325 14.32 -16.58 -2.95
CA LYS A 325 14.75 -17.99 -2.84
C LYS A 325 15.57 -18.45 -4.05
N LYS A 326 15.13 -18.11 -5.28
CA LYS A 326 15.86 -18.43 -6.51
C LYS A 326 17.19 -17.69 -6.54
N ALA A 327 17.20 -16.38 -6.28
CA ALA A 327 18.41 -15.55 -6.26
C ALA A 327 19.44 -16.05 -5.24
N ALA A 328 19.00 -16.31 -4.01
CA ALA A 328 19.90 -16.82 -2.95
C ALA A 328 20.48 -18.21 -3.26
N LYS A 329 19.72 -19.09 -3.96
CA LYS A 329 20.24 -20.39 -4.42
C LYS A 329 21.28 -20.26 -5.53
N LEU A 330 21.20 -19.21 -6.34
CA LEU A 330 22.19 -18.89 -7.37
C LEU A 330 23.39 -18.11 -6.82
N GLY A 331 23.45 -17.85 -5.51
CA GLY A 331 24.53 -17.11 -4.87
C GLY A 331 24.50 -15.61 -5.09
N LEU A 332 23.39 -15.07 -5.65
CA LEU A 332 23.23 -13.62 -5.86
C LEU A 332 23.10 -12.90 -4.53
N LYS A 333 23.69 -11.71 -4.46
CA LYS A 333 23.66 -10.82 -3.29
C LYS A 333 23.24 -9.42 -3.72
N THR A 334 22.61 -8.68 -2.83
CA THR A 334 22.36 -7.25 -3.01
C THR A 334 23.67 -6.48 -3.05
N LYS A 335 23.69 -5.37 -3.78
CA LYS A 335 24.90 -4.55 -3.87
C LYS A 335 25.21 -3.89 -2.50
N PRO A 336 26.47 -3.66 -2.16
CA PRO A 336 26.86 -3.19 -0.82
C PRO A 336 26.32 -1.78 -0.49
N TRP A 337 26.02 -0.97 -1.49
CA TRP A 337 25.46 0.37 -1.32
C TRP A 337 23.94 0.42 -1.19
N VAL A 338 23.22 -0.74 -1.38
CA VAL A 338 21.77 -0.78 -1.34
C VAL A 338 21.27 -0.99 0.08
N LYS A 339 20.57 -0.02 0.62
CA LYS A 339 19.84 -0.16 1.87
C LYS A 339 18.54 -0.91 1.63
N THR A 340 18.49 -2.18 2.05
CA THR A 340 17.29 -3.03 1.93
C THR A 340 16.47 -3.05 3.21
N SER A 341 15.15 -3.17 3.09
CA SER A 341 14.25 -3.27 4.25
C SER A 341 12.95 -3.98 3.91
N LEU A 342 12.36 -4.64 4.92
CA LEU A 342 11.01 -5.20 4.89
C LEU A 342 10.20 -4.56 6.02
N ALA A 343 9.13 -3.85 5.65
CA ALA A 343 8.20 -3.23 6.58
C ALA A 343 6.75 -3.46 6.12
N PRO A 344 6.21 -4.68 6.35
CA PRO A 344 4.87 -5.02 5.90
C PRO A 344 3.79 -4.30 6.71
N GLY A 345 2.57 -4.27 6.19
CA GLY A 345 1.46 -3.57 6.82
C GLY A 345 0.94 -4.22 8.10
N SER A 346 1.13 -5.53 8.28
CA SER A 346 0.70 -6.24 9.49
C SER A 346 1.52 -7.49 9.79
N LYS A 347 1.33 -8.07 10.98
CA LYS A 347 1.98 -9.31 11.41
C LYS A 347 1.60 -10.52 10.56
N ILE A 348 0.42 -10.57 9.98
CA ILE A 348 -0.01 -11.68 9.11
C ILE A 348 1.02 -11.94 8.00
N VAL A 349 1.61 -10.88 7.46
CA VAL A 349 2.60 -10.99 6.38
C VAL A 349 3.85 -11.74 6.86
N THR A 350 4.37 -11.38 8.02
CA THR A 350 5.53 -12.08 8.59
C THR A 350 5.22 -13.51 8.97
N ASP A 351 4.00 -13.78 9.43
CA ASP A 351 3.56 -15.11 9.82
C ASP A 351 3.53 -16.07 8.63
N TYR A 352 2.90 -15.69 7.51
CA TYR A 352 2.87 -16.58 6.35
C TYR A 352 4.23 -16.68 5.64
N LEU A 353 5.03 -15.63 5.60
CA LEU A 353 6.40 -15.69 5.05
C LEU A 353 7.31 -16.62 5.88
N THR A 354 7.15 -16.61 7.19
CA THR A 354 7.88 -17.50 8.10
C THR A 354 7.39 -18.95 7.95
N LYS A 355 6.07 -19.18 7.99
CA LYS A 355 5.47 -20.52 7.84
C LYS A 355 5.78 -21.17 6.49
N SER A 356 5.83 -20.37 5.43
CA SER A 356 6.22 -20.84 4.09
C SER A 356 7.73 -21.03 3.91
N GLY A 357 8.55 -20.64 4.91
CA GLY A 357 10.00 -20.71 4.86
C GLY A 357 10.63 -19.72 3.86
N LEU A 358 9.90 -18.69 3.45
CA LEU A 358 10.39 -17.68 2.50
C LEU A 358 11.13 -16.52 3.18
N GLN A 359 10.79 -16.18 4.42
CA GLN A 359 11.44 -15.09 5.16
C GLN A 359 12.96 -15.22 5.20
N LYS A 360 13.49 -16.41 5.44
CA LYS A 360 14.93 -16.67 5.49
C LYS A 360 15.69 -16.32 4.21
N TYR A 361 15.03 -16.32 3.05
CA TYR A 361 15.66 -15.97 1.78
C TYR A 361 15.61 -14.45 1.53
N LEU A 362 14.54 -13.79 1.98
CA LEU A 362 14.49 -12.33 2.05
C LEU A 362 15.59 -11.82 2.98
N ASP A 363 15.75 -12.42 4.16
CA ASP A 363 16.81 -12.08 5.12
C ASP A 363 18.23 -12.25 4.53
N LYS A 364 18.47 -13.33 3.75
CA LYS A 364 19.74 -13.54 3.05
C LYS A 364 20.08 -12.44 2.03
N LEU A 365 19.08 -11.78 1.48
CA LEU A 365 19.24 -10.64 0.59
C LEU A 365 19.16 -9.28 1.33
N GLY A 366 19.19 -9.30 2.68
CA GLY A 366 19.17 -8.11 3.51
C GLY A 366 17.78 -7.50 3.74
N PHE A 367 16.70 -8.08 3.20
CA PHE A 367 15.34 -7.64 3.46
C PHE A 367 14.83 -8.13 4.82
N HIS A 368 15.52 -7.69 5.89
CA HIS A 368 15.11 -7.97 7.25
C HIS A 368 13.90 -7.13 7.65
N LEU A 369 13.08 -7.69 8.55
CA LEU A 369 11.99 -6.95 9.17
C LEU A 369 12.57 -5.77 9.97
N VAL A 370 12.14 -4.54 9.63
CA VAL A 370 12.60 -3.31 10.30
C VAL A 370 11.48 -2.62 11.08
N GLY A 371 10.23 -2.90 10.76
CA GLY A 371 9.05 -2.33 11.39
C GLY A 371 7.78 -2.80 10.69
N PHE A 372 6.63 -2.23 11.07
CA PHE A 372 5.34 -2.48 10.42
C PHE A 372 4.72 -1.16 9.95
N GLY A 373 4.01 -1.23 8.82
CA GLY A 373 3.27 -0.12 8.24
C GLY A 373 4.10 0.78 7.33
N CYS A 374 3.64 2.01 7.16
CA CYS A 374 4.31 2.98 6.30
C CYS A 374 5.63 3.43 6.93
N THR A 375 6.74 3.04 6.36
CA THR A 375 8.09 3.46 6.77
C THR A 375 8.73 4.31 5.68
N THR A 376 9.27 3.70 4.64
CA THR A 376 10.01 4.40 3.57
C THR A 376 9.14 5.41 2.83
N CYS A 377 7.90 5.09 2.46
CA CYS A 377 7.03 6.00 1.69
C CYS A 377 6.59 7.28 2.45
N ILE A 378 6.81 7.34 3.76
CA ILE A 378 6.56 8.54 4.59
C ILE A 378 7.84 9.22 5.09
N GLY A 379 9.00 8.84 4.57
CA GLY A 379 10.27 9.45 4.94
C GLY A 379 10.96 8.84 6.17
N ASN A 380 10.50 7.68 6.63
CA ASN A 380 11.08 6.96 7.76
C ASN A 380 12.11 5.89 7.34
N SER A 381 12.70 5.99 6.15
CA SER A 381 13.77 5.09 5.71
C SER A 381 15.07 5.21 6.51
N GLY A 382 15.21 6.28 7.31
CA GLY A 382 16.42 6.59 8.05
C GLY A 382 17.59 7.04 7.17
N PRO A 383 18.76 7.31 7.75
CA PRO A 383 19.92 7.78 7.01
C PRO A 383 20.53 6.67 6.14
N LEU A 384 21.16 7.06 5.05
CA LEU A 384 22.13 6.22 4.33
C LEU A 384 23.48 6.20 5.09
N ASP A 385 24.33 5.24 4.78
CA ASP A 385 25.70 5.24 5.30
C ASP A 385 26.38 6.55 4.92
N LYS A 386 27.18 7.09 5.87
CA LYS A 386 27.79 8.40 5.71
C LYS A 386 28.67 8.48 4.46
N ASN A 387 29.48 7.46 4.18
CA ASN A 387 30.37 7.47 3.01
C ASN A 387 29.57 7.46 1.69
N ILE A 388 28.43 6.76 1.67
CA ILE A 388 27.50 6.73 0.54
C ILE A 388 26.83 8.11 0.36
N SER A 389 26.23 8.65 1.42
CA SER A 389 25.55 9.97 1.37
C SER A 389 26.52 11.10 1.02
N ASP A 390 27.74 11.11 1.57
CA ASP A 390 28.79 12.06 1.23
C ASP A 390 29.18 11.96 -0.26
N THR A 391 29.31 10.75 -0.82
CA THR A 391 29.66 10.54 -2.22
C THR A 391 28.53 11.05 -3.13
N ILE A 392 27.27 10.72 -2.83
CA ILE A 392 26.10 11.19 -3.58
C ILE A 392 26.05 12.72 -3.58
N GLY A 393 26.19 13.35 -2.41
CA GLY A 393 26.10 14.80 -2.27
C GLY A 393 27.23 15.54 -2.97
N LYS A 394 28.49 15.13 -2.77
CA LYS A 394 29.68 15.77 -3.36
C LYS A 394 29.71 15.69 -4.88
N ASN A 395 29.29 14.58 -5.45
CA ASN A 395 29.33 14.35 -6.89
C ASN A 395 27.98 14.63 -7.58
N ASN A 396 26.99 15.14 -6.84
CA ASN A 396 25.63 15.38 -7.32
C ASN A 396 25.05 14.19 -8.11
N LEU A 397 25.21 12.98 -7.56
CA LEU A 397 24.70 11.76 -8.18
C LEU A 397 23.17 11.71 -8.08
N ILE A 398 22.53 11.31 -9.16
CA ILE A 398 21.11 11.01 -9.18
C ILE A 398 20.94 9.51 -8.94
N VAL A 399 20.85 9.13 -7.69
CA VAL A 399 20.61 7.74 -7.28
C VAL A 399 19.13 7.46 -7.14
N SER A 400 18.77 6.18 -7.20
CA SER A 400 17.39 5.73 -7.23
C SER A 400 16.95 5.05 -5.94
N GLY A 401 15.65 5.21 -5.63
CA GLY A 401 14.93 4.41 -4.64
C GLY A 401 13.86 3.56 -5.32
N VAL A 402 13.78 2.28 -5.01
CA VAL A 402 12.73 1.38 -5.50
C VAL A 402 11.94 0.85 -4.31
N LEU A 403 10.65 1.13 -4.27
CA LEU A 403 9.82 0.79 -3.11
C LEU A 403 8.44 0.26 -3.53
N SER A 404 7.93 -0.69 -2.77
CA SER A 404 6.58 -1.23 -2.99
C SER A 404 5.47 -0.39 -2.32
N GLY A 405 5.76 0.88 -2.05
CA GLY A 405 4.83 1.81 -1.44
C GLY A 405 3.79 2.39 -2.41
N ASN A 406 3.16 3.46 -1.98
CA ASN A 406 2.14 4.19 -2.74
C ASN A 406 2.55 5.62 -3.11
N ARG A 407 3.62 6.16 -2.52
CA ARG A 407 4.13 7.51 -2.77
C ARG A 407 5.65 7.49 -2.92
N ASN A 408 6.12 8.24 -3.91
CA ASN A 408 7.53 8.34 -4.28
C ASN A 408 8.00 9.79 -4.50
N PHE A 409 7.38 10.74 -3.79
CA PHE A 409 7.70 12.16 -3.98
C PHE A 409 9.16 12.46 -3.63
N GLU A 410 9.79 13.30 -4.48
CA GLU A 410 11.15 13.78 -4.27
C GLU A 410 11.32 14.42 -2.88
N GLY A 411 12.46 14.18 -2.23
CA GLY A 411 12.75 14.66 -0.87
C GLY A 411 11.99 13.96 0.26
N ARG A 412 10.90 13.24 -0.05
CA ARG A 412 10.10 12.55 0.96
C ARG A 412 10.72 11.21 1.38
N ILE A 413 11.27 10.45 0.43
CA ILE A 413 11.80 9.11 0.71
C ILE A 413 13.13 9.21 1.46
N ASN A 414 14.05 9.99 0.92
CA ASN A 414 15.34 10.28 1.52
C ASN A 414 15.92 11.54 0.84
N PRO A 415 16.58 12.46 1.59
CA PRO A 415 17.08 13.71 1.01
C PRO A 415 18.15 13.51 -0.08
N PHE A 416 18.87 12.40 -0.06
CA PHE A 416 19.91 12.09 -1.05
C PHE A 416 19.41 11.27 -2.26
N VAL A 417 18.18 10.73 -2.20
CA VAL A 417 17.62 9.86 -3.25
C VAL A 417 16.58 10.63 -4.04
N LYS A 418 16.96 11.07 -5.25
CA LYS A 418 16.14 11.98 -6.05
C LYS A 418 15.17 11.26 -7.00
N ALA A 419 15.57 10.12 -7.57
CA ALA A 419 14.76 9.34 -8.49
C ALA A 419 14.09 8.16 -7.75
N ASN A 420 12.78 8.25 -7.50
CA ASN A 420 12.08 7.26 -6.70
C ASN A 420 11.01 6.54 -7.53
N TYR A 421 11.02 5.20 -7.48
CA TYR A 421 10.14 4.35 -8.27
C TYR A 421 9.26 3.47 -7.39
N LEU A 422 7.96 3.48 -7.66
CA LEU A 422 7.01 2.50 -7.13
C LEU A 422 7.06 1.24 -7.98
N ALA A 423 7.17 0.10 -7.34
CA ALA A 423 7.28 -1.20 -7.98
C ALA A 423 6.61 -2.30 -7.16
N SER A 424 6.31 -3.43 -7.80
CA SER A 424 5.85 -4.61 -7.06
C SER A 424 6.95 -5.15 -6.13
N PRO A 425 6.60 -5.81 -5.02
CA PRO A 425 7.57 -6.45 -4.14
C PRO A 425 8.61 -7.35 -4.85
N PRO A 426 8.23 -8.19 -5.85
CA PRO A 426 9.22 -8.93 -6.63
C PRO A 426 10.20 -8.02 -7.40
N LEU A 427 9.71 -6.93 -8.01
CA LEU A 427 10.58 -5.99 -8.70
C LEU A 427 11.51 -5.23 -7.75
N VAL A 428 11.07 -4.91 -6.53
CA VAL A 428 11.95 -4.33 -5.50
C VAL A 428 13.13 -5.26 -5.21
N VAL A 429 12.88 -6.57 -5.07
CA VAL A 429 13.96 -7.57 -4.89
C VAL A 429 14.87 -7.64 -6.11
N ALA A 430 14.31 -7.64 -7.33
CA ALA A 430 15.08 -7.69 -8.56
C ALA A 430 16.01 -6.47 -8.71
N TYR A 431 15.50 -5.26 -8.50
CA TYR A 431 16.28 -4.03 -8.57
C TYR A 431 17.35 -3.89 -7.48
N ALA A 432 17.17 -4.53 -6.33
CA ALA A 432 18.22 -4.59 -5.29
C ALA A 432 19.39 -5.48 -5.69
N LEU A 433 19.19 -6.40 -6.62
CA LEU A 433 20.20 -7.34 -7.12
C LEU A 433 20.92 -6.83 -8.38
N ALA A 434 20.23 -6.02 -9.18
CA ALA A 434 20.77 -5.44 -10.42
C ALA A 434 21.75 -4.29 -10.14
#